data_994eb558924b639b6d4e616b39d44b3f
#
_entry.id   994eb558924b639b6d4e616b39d44b3f
#
_cell.length_a   1.000
_cell.length_b   1.000
_cell.length_c   1.000
_cell.angle_alpha   90.00
_cell.angle_beta   90.00
_cell.angle_gamma   90.00
#
_symmetry.space_group_name_H-M   'P 1'
#
loop_
_entity.id
_entity.type
_entity.pdbx_description
1 polymer ?
#
loop_
_entity_poly.entity_id
_entity_poly.type
_entity_poly.pdbx_seq_one_letter_code
_entity_poly.pdbx_strand_id
1 'polypeptide(L)'
;EMCIRDSTGGVAEAVARRVVEDKSKNTLQAIQFSGIRGSETIRAVTLPVGDRALRIAVVHGLVNAQKLLDDIESGQEYFDLVEVMTCKTGCVGGAGQPYGLIPVKQQRAEGLYEADRTALIKRSERNPIVTKLLEGALKGRTHQLLHVEYKRPDKA
;
A
#
# COMPACT_ATOMS: atom_id res chain seq x y z
N GLU A 1 4.53 -9.66 2.43
CA GLU A 1 3.53 -8.57 2.29
C GLU A 1 3.65 -7.49 3.36
N MET A 2 3.86 -7.85 4.63
CA MET A 2 4.05 -6.84 5.70
C MET A 2 5.22 -5.90 5.42
N CYS A 3 6.35 -6.42 4.98
CA CYS A 3 7.56 -5.63 4.78
C CYS A 3 7.38 -4.49 3.76
N ILE A 4 6.70 -4.75 2.65
CA ILE A 4 6.55 -3.74 1.59
C ILE A 4 5.66 -2.56 1.99
N ARG A 5 4.79 -2.71 2.98
CA ARG A 5 3.87 -1.63 3.43
C ARG A 5 4.60 -0.43 4.02
N ASP A 6 5.84 -0.60 4.45
CA ASP A 6 6.66 0.49 4.96
C ASP A 6 7.30 1.35 3.86
N SER A 7 7.15 0.96 2.61
CA SER A 7 7.57 1.73 1.43
C SER A 7 6.36 2.26 0.67
N THR A 8 6.56 3.37 -0.04
CA THR A 8 5.52 3.99 -0.87
C THR A 8 5.10 3.05 -2.00
N GLY A 9 3.82 2.77 -2.11
CA GLY A 9 3.24 1.81 -3.06
C GLY A 9 3.05 0.41 -2.50
N GLY A 10 3.58 0.14 -1.30
CA GLY A 10 3.51 -1.21 -0.72
C GLY A 10 2.12 -1.60 -0.23
N VAL A 11 1.34 -0.66 0.28
CA VAL A 11 -0.05 -0.91 0.67
C VAL A 11 -0.91 -1.12 -0.57
N ALA A 12 -0.76 -0.26 -1.59
CA ALA A 12 -1.45 -0.39 -2.86
C ALA A 12 -1.14 -1.72 -3.54
N GLU A 13 0.12 -2.16 -3.51
CA GLU A 13 0.52 -3.48 -4.01
C GLU A 13 -0.12 -4.62 -3.22
N ALA A 14 -0.19 -4.52 -1.90
CA ALA A 14 -0.84 -5.52 -1.07
C ALA A 14 -2.34 -5.64 -1.41
N VAL A 15 -3.02 -4.51 -1.63
CA VAL A 15 -4.42 -4.49 -2.10
C VAL A 15 -4.53 -5.10 -3.50
N ALA A 16 -3.69 -4.68 -4.44
CA ALA A 16 -3.68 -5.24 -5.80
C ALA A 16 -3.51 -6.76 -5.80
N ARG A 17 -2.57 -7.28 -5.02
CA ARG A 17 -2.37 -8.73 -4.85
C ARG A 17 -3.62 -9.45 -4.30
N ARG A 18 -4.46 -8.75 -3.55
CA ARG A 18 -5.69 -9.31 -2.98
C ARG A 18 -6.83 -9.32 -3.97
N VAL A 19 -6.98 -8.26 -4.78
CA VAL A 19 -8.12 -8.08 -5.70
C VAL A 19 -7.96 -8.83 -7.01
N VAL A 20 -6.73 -8.97 -7.57
CA VAL A 20 -6.54 -9.72 -8.82
C VAL A 20 -7.03 -11.16 -8.68
N GLU A 21 -7.68 -11.66 -9.69
CA GLU A 21 -8.24 -13.02 -9.71
C GLU A 21 -7.15 -14.07 -9.87
N ASP A 22 -6.26 -13.89 -10.86
CA ASP A 22 -5.12 -14.76 -11.06
C ASP A 22 -4.06 -14.53 -9.98
N LYS A 23 -3.85 -15.55 -9.17
CA LYS A 23 -2.89 -15.57 -8.06
C LYS A 23 -1.57 -16.27 -8.42
N SER A 24 -1.30 -16.46 -9.70
CA SER A 24 -0.04 -17.05 -10.17
C SER A 24 1.18 -16.21 -9.79
N LYS A 25 2.36 -16.83 -9.81
CA LYS A 25 3.62 -16.11 -9.58
C LYS A 25 3.83 -15.02 -10.63
N ASN A 26 3.46 -15.29 -11.87
CA ASN A 26 3.63 -14.35 -12.98
C ASN A 26 2.80 -13.09 -12.78
N THR A 27 1.53 -13.23 -12.39
CA THR A 27 0.64 -12.09 -12.11
C THR A 27 1.13 -11.29 -10.90
N LEU A 28 1.53 -11.96 -9.82
CA LEU A 28 2.08 -11.27 -8.66
C LEU A 28 3.40 -10.54 -8.99
N GLN A 29 4.22 -11.11 -9.87
CA GLN A 29 5.43 -10.46 -10.35
C GLN A 29 5.11 -9.28 -11.28
N ALA A 30 4.13 -9.41 -12.16
CA ALA A 30 3.68 -8.32 -13.01
C ALA A 30 3.18 -7.12 -12.19
N ILE A 31 2.44 -7.34 -11.10
CA ILE A 31 2.04 -6.28 -10.17
C ILE A 31 3.27 -5.62 -9.54
N GLN A 32 4.25 -6.38 -9.11
CA GLN A 32 5.49 -5.87 -8.53
C GLN A 32 6.24 -4.93 -9.47
N PHE A 33 6.23 -5.21 -10.77
CA PHE A 33 6.92 -4.43 -11.81
C PHE A 33 6.00 -3.43 -12.54
N SER A 34 4.75 -3.25 -12.11
CA SER A 34 3.78 -2.35 -12.75
C SER A 34 4.08 -0.86 -12.61
N GLY A 35 5.08 -0.47 -11.80
CA GLY A 35 5.36 0.92 -11.44
C GLY A 35 4.69 1.36 -10.14
N ILE A 36 3.99 0.46 -9.45
CA ILE A 36 3.37 0.72 -8.14
C ILE A 36 4.42 1.07 -7.08
N ARG A 37 5.60 0.43 -7.17
CA ARG A 37 6.79 0.74 -6.38
C ARG A 37 7.57 1.87 -7.04
N GLY A 38 8.20 2.74 -6.25
CA GLY A 38 9.06 3.80 -6.78
C GLY A 38 9.19 4.98 -5.83
N SER A 39 10.00 5.95 -6.24
CA SER A 39 10.33 7.13 -5.45
C SER A 39 9.65 8.41 -5.94
N GLU A 40 8.91 8.36 -7.04
CA GLU A 40 8.15 9.50 -7.56
C GLU A 40 7.04 9.91 -6.60
N THR A 41 6.77 11.20 -6.55
CA THR A 41 5.87 11.79 -5.56
C THR A 41 4.41 11.40 -5.76
N ILE A 42 3.96 11.38 -7.00
CA ILE A 42 2.63 10.93 -7.42
C ILE A 42 2.84 9.94 -8.57
N ARG A 43 2.24 8.77 -8.45
CA ARG A 43 2.25 7.73 -9.49
C ARG A 43 0.84 7.26 -9.75
N ALA A 44 0.50 7.09 -11.00
CA ALA A 44 -0.74 6.46 -11.44
C ALA A 44 -0.41 5.16 -12.17
N VAL A 45 -1.06 4.08 -11.76
CA VAL A 45 -0.87 2.74 -12.33
C VAL A 45 -2.23 2.15 -12.64
N THR A 46 -2.33 1.49 -13.79
CA THR A 46 -3.54 0.76 -14.18
C THR A 46 -3.21 -0.73 -14.26
N LEU A 47 -3.96 -1.53 -13.50
CA LEU A 47 -3.80 -2.98 -13.45
C LEU A 47 -5.04 -3.67 -14.02
N PRO A 48 -4.92 -4.67 -14.89
CA PRO A 48 -6.04 -5.47 -15.33
C PRO A 48 -6.54 -6.37 -14.19
N VAL A 49 -7.86 -6.39 -13.95
CA VAL A 49 -8.51 -7.24 -12.95
C VAL A 49 -9.77 -7.85 -13.59
N GLY A 50 -9.65 -9.05 -14.14
CA GLY A 50 -10.71 -9.66 -14.95
C GLY A 50 -11.01 -8.77 -16.16
N ASP A 51 -12.29 -8.46 -16.38
CA ASP A 51 -12.76 -7.60 -17.46
C ASP A 51 -12.67 -6.08 -17.16
N ARG A 52 -12.10 -5.71 -16.02
CA ARG A 52 -11.97 -4.33 -15.56
C ARG A 52 -10.51 -3.93 -15.44
N ALA A 53 -10.29 -2.62 -15.42
CA ALA A 53 -9.00 -2.02 -15.13
C ALA A 53 -9.08 -1.32 -13.78
N LEU A 54 -8.21 -1.68 -12.84
CA LEU A 54 -8.07 -1.04 -11.54
C LEU A 54 -7.06 0.11 -11.67
N ARG A 55 -7.53 1.33 -11.52
CA ARG A 55 -6.70 2.53 -11.57
C ARG A 55 -6.29 2.95 -10.17
N ILE A 56 -4.99 2.93 -9.90
CA ILE A 56 -4.42 3.15 -8.57
C ILE A 56 -3.55 4.40 -8.61
N ALA A 57 -3.74 5.30 -7.65
CA ALA A 57 -2.79 6.38 -7.37
C ALA A 57 -2.00 6.06 -6.10
N VAL A 58 -0.71 6.38 -6.13
CA VAL A 58 0.19 6.31 -4.98
C VAL A 58 0.82 7.68 -4.81
N VAL A 59 0.62 8.29 -3.65
CA VAL A 59 1.13 9.63 -3.36
C VAL A 59 1.79 9.69 -2.00
N HIS A 60 2.89 10.44 -1.90
CA HIS A 60 3.51 10.73 -0.63
C HIS A 60 3.76 12.24 -0.42
N GLY A 61 3.66 12.65 0.85
CA GLY A 61 3.68 14.06 1.26
C GLY A 61 2.29 14.70 1.16
N LEU A 62 1.87 15.38 2.22
CA LEU A 62 0.49 15.89 2.35
C LEU A 62 0.14 16.97 1.32
N VAL A 63 1.12 17.80 0.92
CA VAL A 63 0.90 18.83 -0.13
C VAL A 63 0.55 18.17 -1.47
N ASN A 64 1.20 17.06 -1.79
CA ASN A 64 0.93 16.32 -3.03
C ASN A 64 -0.38 15.54 -2.94
N ALA A 65 -0.72 15.04 -1.74
CA ALA A 65 -2.01 14.40 -1.49
C ALA A 65 -3.16 15.41 -1.67
N GLN A 66 -3.00 16.64 -1.17
CA GLN A 66 -4.00 17.70 -1.37
C GLN A 66 -4.21 17.99 -2.86
N LYS A 67 -3.12 18.18 -3.62
CA LYS A 67 -3.21 18.40 -5.07
C LYS A 67 -3.95 17.27 -5.77
N LEU A 68 -3.64 16.01 -5.45
CA LEU A 68 -4.33 14.86 -6.04
C LEU A 68 -5.82 14.83 -5.69
N LEU A 69 -6.18 15.20 -4.46
CA LEU A 69 -7.58 15.30 -4.05
C LEU A 69 -8.31 16.42 -4.80
N ASP A 70 -7.69 17.59 -4.99
CA ASP A 70 -8.26 18.68 -5.74
C ASP A 70 -8.52 18.28 -7.22
N ASP A 71 -7.58 17.53 -7.84
CA ASP A 71 -7.72 16.97 -9.18
C ASP A 71 -8.89 15.95 -9.27
N ILE A 72 -9.08 15.13 -8.23
CA ILE A 72 -10.20 14.18 -8.15
C ILE A 72 -11.52 14.92 -7.94
N GLU A 73 -11.58 15.88 -7.02
CA GLU A 73 -12.79 16.65 -6.72
C GLU A 73 -13.24 17.51 -7.91
N SER A 74 -12.31 18.05 -8.69
CA SER A 74 -12.60 18.78 -9.92
C SER A 74 -13.02 17.89 -11.10
N GLY A 75 -12.94 16.56 -10.96
CA GLY A 75 -13.25 15.59 -12.01
C GLY A 75 -12.17 15.47 -13.09
N GLN A 76 -10.98 16.04 -12.88
CA GLN A 76 -9.85 15.92 -13.81
C GLN A 76 -9.23 14.53 -13.76
N GLU A 77 -9.26 13.89 -12.57
CA GLU A 77 -8.70 12.56 -12.34
C GLU A 77 -9.72 11.65 -11.65
N TYR A 78 -9.61 10.36 -11.92
CA TYR A 78 -10.38 9.31 -11.26
C TYR A 78 -9.46 8.13 -10.88
N PHE A 79 -9.63 7.61 -9.66
CA PHE A 79 -8.92 6.43 -9.20
C PHE A 79 -9.86 5.52 -8.40
N ASP A 80 -9.70 4.21 -8.55
CA ASP A 80 -10.40 3.20 -7.75
C ASP A 80 -9.78 3.06 -6.36
N LEU A 81 -8.46 3.32 -6.26
CA LEU A 81 -7.69 3.26 -5.02
C LEU A 81 -6.65 4.37 -4.98
N VAL A 82 -6.57 5.05 -3.86
CA VAL A 82 -5.51 6.03 -3.58
C VAL A 82 -4.76 5.62 -2.32
N GLU A 83 -3.44 5.39 -2.44
CA GLU A 83 -2.56 5.25 -1.30
C GLU A 83 -1.93 6.60 -0.96
N VAL A 84 -2.09 7.05 0.28
CA VAL A 84 -1.48 8.28 0.79
C VAL A 84 -0.46 7.95 1.88
N MET A 85 0.78 8.35 1.67
CA MET A 85 1.85 8.28 2.66
C MET A 85 2.24 9.69 3.11
N THR A 86 2.17 9.98 4.41
CA THR A 86 2.58 11.28 4.96
C THR A 86 4.07 11.54 4.76
N CYS A 87 4.89 10.53 5.04
CA CYS A 87 6.34 10.62 4.93
C CYS A 87 6.81 10.44 3.48
N LYS A 88 7.78 11.22 3.07
CA LYS A 88 8.44 11.05 1.78
C LYS A 88 9.14 9.67 1.75
N THR A 89 8.89 8.88 0.71
CA THR A 89 9.34 7.50 0.53
C THR A 89 8.66 6.45 1.43
N GLY A 90 7.64 6.85 2.21
CA GLY A 90 6.97 5.98 3.18
C GLY A 90 7.69 5.90 4.52
N CYS A 91 7.38 4.90 5.34
CA CYS A 91 7.91 4.73 6.69
C CYS A 91 9.44 4.54 6.71
N VAL A 92 10.03 3.97 5.66
CA VAL A 92 11.49 3.86 5.51
C VAL A 92 12.22 5.20 5.52
N GLY A 93 11.50 6.29 5.24
CA GLY A 93 12.00 7.66 5.31
C GLY A 93 11.43 8.49 6.45
N GLY A 94 10.58 7.90 7.28
CA GLY A 94 9.83 8.57 8.34
C GLY A 94 10.60 8.75 9.64
N ALA A 95 9.92 9.39 10.60
CA ALA A 95 10.41 9.55 11.96
C ALA A 95 10.60 8.18 12.65
N GLY A 96 11.61 8.08 13.50
CA GLY A 96 11.99 6.81 14.14
C GLY A 96 13.01 6.00 13.34
N GLN A 97 13.25 6.33 12.08
CA GLN A 97 14.35 5.76 11.31
C GLN A 97 15.66 6.53 11.59
N PRO A 98 16.82 5.87 11.58
CA PRO A 98 18.10 6.57 11.62
C PRO A 98 18.19 7.62 10.51
N TYR A 99 18.79 8.77 10.82
CA TYR A 99 18.96 9.81 9.82
C TYR A 99 19.67 9.28 8.56
N GLY A 100 19.21 9.70 7.39
CA GLY A 100 19.80 9.31 6.13
C GLY A 100 19.25 10.13 4.96
N LEU A 101 20.13 10.38 4.00
CA LEU A 101 19.78 11.02 2.73
C LEU A 101 18.96 10.07 1.85
N ILE A 102 18.44 10.58 0.72
CA ILE A 102 17.58 9.81 -0.19
C ILE A 102 18.18 8.45 -0.58
N PRO A 103 19.48 8.31 -0.93
CA PRO A 103 20.05 7.01 -1.29
C PRO A 103 19.91 5.95 -0.18
N VAL A 104 20.08 6.35 1.10
CA VAL A 104 19.92 5.45 2.26
C VAL A 104 18.47 4.99 2.40
N LYS A 105 17.51 5.90 2.14
CA LYS A 105 16.07 5.56 2.19
C LYS A 105 15.70 4.59 1.07
N GLN A 106 16.28 4.75 -0.11
CA GLN A 106 16.11 3.82 -1.23
C GLN A 106 16.66 2.44 -0.89
N GLN A 107 17.87 2.36 -0.34
CA GLN A 107 18.47 1.08 0.10
C GLN A 107 17.62 0.36 1.13
N ARG A 108 16.98 1.09 2.07
CA ARG A 108 16.03 0.49 3.02
C ARG A 108 14.80 -0.08 2.31
N ALA A 109 14.25 0.65 1.35
CA ALA A 109 13.12 0.16 0.55
C ALA A 109 13.50 -1.09 -0.26
N GLU A 110 14.69 -1.10 -0.86
CA GLU A 110 15.22 -2.27 -1.59
C GLU A 110 15.37 -3.48 -0.67
N GLY A 111 15.84 -3.30 0.57
CA GLY A 111 15.89 -4.37 1.57
C GLY A 111 14.52 -4.97 1.88
N LEU A 112 13.47 -4.13 1.98
CA LEU A 112 12.10 -4.60 2.17
C LEU A 112 11.57 -5.34 0.92
N TYR A 113 11.89 -4.84 -0.26
CA TYR A 113 11.50 -5.49 -1.52
C TYR A 113 12.19 -6.85 -1.68
N GLU A 114 13.46 -6.95 -1.27
CA GLU A 114 14.20 -8.22 -1.26
C GLU A 114 13.58 -9.21 -0.26
N ALA A 115 13.27 -8.77 0.95
CA ALA A 115 12.58 -9.59 1.93
C ALA A 115 11.20 -10.08 1.43
N ASP A 116 10.46 -9.22 0.72
CA ASP A 116 9.21 -9.62 0.07
C ASP A 116 9.47 -10.62 -1.07
N ARG A 117 10.49 -10.38 -1.89
CA ARG A 117 10.83 -11.24 -3.02
C ARG A 117 11.18 -12.67 -2.59
N THR A 118 11.88 -12.82 -1.49
CA THR A 118 12.30 -14.11 -0.95
C THR A 118 11.24 -14.78 -0.06
N ALA A 119 10.21 -14.02 0.41
CA ALA A 119 9.15 -14.56 1.24
C ALA A 119 8.34 -15.64 0.50
N LEU A 120 8.09 -16.76 1.17
CA LEU A 120 7.28 -17.86 0.66
C LEU A 120 5.78 -17.48 0.58
N ILE A 121 5.31 -16.70 1.54
CA ILE A 121 3.91 -16.26 1.64
C ILE A 121 3.82 -14.81 1.19
N LYS A 122 3.24 -14.58 0.02
CA LYS A 122 3.09 -13.25 -0.59
C LYS A 122 1.82 -12.51 -0.18
N ARG A 123 0.89 -13.17 0.48
CA ARG A 123 -0.43 -12.65 0.85
C ARG A 123 -0.77 -13.03 2.28
N SER A 124 -1.29 -12.06 3.04
CA SER A 124 -1.61 -12.24 4.47
C SER A 124 -2.70 -13.29 4.69
N GLU A 125 -3.69 -13.40 3.80
CA GLU A 125 -4.77 -14.40 3.89
C GLU A 125 -4.28 -15.85 3.68
N ARG A 126 -3.06 -16.05 3.21
CA ARG A 126 -2.40 -17.37 3.13
C ARG A 126 -1.50 -17.67 4.31
N ASN A 127 -1.37 -16.74 5.23
CA ASN A 127 -0.59 -16.97 6.44
C ASN A 127 -1.42 -17.79 7.44
N PRO A 128 -1.02 -19.02 7.77
CA PRO A 128 -1.81 -19.89 8.64
C PRO A 128 -1.96 -19.32 10.06
N ILE A 129 -1.02 -18.51 10.53
CA ILE A 129 -1.12 -17.84 11.83
C ILE A 129 -2.23 -16.78 11.79
N VAL A 130 -2.26 -15.96 10.74
CA VAL A 130 -3.30 -14.92 10.55
C VAL A 130 -4.67 -15.56 10.41
N THR A 131 -4.80 -16.62 9.59
CA THR A 131 -6.05 -17.35 9.42
C THR A 131 -6.54 -17.91 10.75
N LYS A 132 -5.68 -18.62 11.49
CA LYS A 132 -6.01 -19.17 12.81
C LYS A 132 -6.43 -18.08 13.81
N LEU A 133 -5.81 -16.92 13.76
CA LEU A 133 -6.17 -15.78 14.62
C LEU A 133 -7.55 -15.22 14.28
N LEU A 134 -7.85 -15.05 12.99
CA LEU A 134 -9.15 -14.55 12.50
C LEU A 134 -10.30 -15.52 12.77
N GLU A 135 -10.04 -16.81 12.62
CA GLU A 135 -11.03 -17.87 12.88
C GLU A 135 -11.21 -18.17 14.38
N GLY A 136 -10.22 -17.83 15.18
CA GLY A 136 -10.19 -18.06 16.63
C GLY A 136 -10.43 -16.79 17.46
N ALA A 137 -9.38 -16.23 18.01
CA ALA A 137 -9.44 -15.14 18.99
C ALA A 137 -10.12 -13.86 18.46
N LEU A 138 -10.06 -13.59 17.16
CA LEU A 138 -10.67 -12.43 16.52
C LEU A 138 -12.04 -12.71 15.89
N LYS A 139 -12.52 -13.95 15.94
CA LYS A 139 -13.77 -14.34 15.30
C LYS A 139 -14.96 -13.50 15.83
N GLY A 140 -15.65 -12.82 14.91
CA GLY A 140 -16.77 -11.92 15.23
C GLY A 140 -16.38 -10.61 15.92
N ARG A 141 -15.08 -10.38 16.21
CA ARG A 141 -14.58 -9.21 16.92
C ARG A 141 -13.56 -8.39 16.12
N THR A 142 -13.31 -8.78 14.88
CA THR A 142 -12.31 -8.17 14.01
C THR A 142 -12.52 -6.66 13.87
N HIS A 143 -13.75 -6.25 13.59
CA HIS A 143 -14.07 -4.82 13.45
C HIS A 143 -13.83 -4.07 14.76
N GLN A 144 -14.35 -4.59 15.87
CA GLN A 144 -14.21 -3.96 17.20
C GLN A 144 -12.74 -3.80 17.64
N LEU A 145 -11.89 -4.78 17.34
CA LEU A 145 -10.51 -4.81 17.85
C LEU A 145 -9.48 -4.22 16.89
N LEU A 146 -9.76 -4.22 15.58
CA LEU A 146 -8.78 -3.81 14.57
C LEU A 146 -9.15 -2.52 13.83
N HIS A 147 -10.36 -1.97 14.06
CA HIS A 147 -10.79 -0.73 13.45
C HIS A 147 -10.99 0.35 14.50
N VAL A 148 -10.59 1.56 14.18
CA VAL A 148 -10.80 2.74 15.02
C VAL A 148 -11.65 3.73 14.24
N GLU A 149 -12.76 4.14 14.83
CA GLU A 149 -13.59 5.21 14.30
C GLU A 149 -13.10 6.56 14.85
N TYR A 150 -12.63 7.43 13.96
CA TYR A 150 -12.26 8.79 14.32
C TYR A 150 -13.49 9.70 14.23
N LYS A 151 -13.94 10.22 15.38
CA LYS A 151 -14.92 11.31 15.39
C LYS A 151 -14.22 12.59 14.98
N ARG A 152 -14.82 13.36 14.05
CA ARG A 152 -14.35 14.72 13.80
C ARG A 152 -14.52 15.50 15.10
N PRO A 153 -13.48 16.23 15.58
CA PRO A 153 -13.70 17.18 16.66
C PRO A 153 -14.76 18.17 16.19
N ASP A 154 -15.78 18.39 17.02
CA ASP A 154 -16.79 19.39 16.76
C ASP A 154 -16.06 20.70 16.44
N LYS A 155 -16.43 21.34 15.33
CA LYS A 155 -15.90 22.66 15.01
C LYS A 155 -16.37 23.60 16.13
N ALA A 156 -15.42 24.02 16.97
CA ALA A 156 -15.65 25.04 17.98
C ALA A 156 -15.94 26.39 17.31
#